data_aeaabcae6618f0146afb1e646897f1bd
#
_entry.id   aeaabcae6618f0146afb1e646897f1bd
#
_cell.length_a   1.000
_cell.length_b   1.000
_cell.length_c   1.000
_cell.angle_alpha   90.00
_cell.angle_beta   90.00
_cell.angle_gamma   90.00
#
_symmetry.space_group_name_H-M   'P 1'
#
loop_
_entity.id
_entity.type
_entity.pdbx_description
1 polymer ?
#
loop_
_entity_poly.entity_id
_entity_poly.type
_entity_poly.pdbx_seq_one_letter_code
_entity_poly.pdbx_strand_id
1 'polypeptide(L)' 'MAKDATAANQRSILANQRRILANQKRIEANQKKLDKIAGNQKKLDRILANQKAILAKLSR' A
#
# COMPACT_ATOMS: atom_id res chain seq x y z
N MET A 1 12.39 -9.04 -41.85
CA MET A 1 12.59 -8.31 -41.42
C MET A 1 11.98 -7.19 -40.63
N ALA A 2 11.80 -6.01 -41.19
CA ALA A 2 11.31 -4.87 -40.42
C ALA A 2 9.93 -5.11 -39.78
N LYS A 3 9.04 -5.82 -40.49
CA LYS A 3 7.71 -6.13 -39.97
C LYS A 3 7.77 -7.03 -38.72
N ASP A 4 8.63 -8.04 -38.74
CA ASP A 4 8.74 -8.97 -37.63
C ASP A 4 9.34 -8.30 -36.39
N ALA A 5 10.36 -7.44 -36.61
CA ALA A 5 10.97 -6.68 -35.54
C ALA A 5 9.96 -5.71 -34.92
N THR A 6 9.15 -5.06 -35.75
CA THR A 6 8.13 -4.12 -35.27
C THR A 6 7.04 -4.85 -34.47
N ALA A 7 6.60 -6.00 -34.97
CA ALA A 7 5.58 -6.80 -34.27
C ALA A 7 6.14 -7.32 -32.94
N ALA A 8 7.38 -7.77 -32.92
CA ALA A 8 8.01 -8.22 -31.67
C ALA A 8 8.12 -7.08 -30.67
N ASN A 9 8.51 -5.88 -31.12
CA ASN A 9 8.61 -4.71 -30.27
C ASN A 9 7.25 -4.33 -29.71
N GLN A 10 6.20 -4.38 -30.52
CA GLN A 10 4.84 -4.07 -30.06
C GLN A 10 4.38 -5.07 -29.00
N ARG A 11 4.68 -6.35 -29.17
CA ARG A 11 4.35 -7.38 -28.16
C ARG A 11 5.09 -7.10 -26.85
N SER A 12 6.35 -6.72 -26.95
CA SER A 12 7.14 -6.39 -25.77
C SER A 12 6.57 -5.18 -25.04
N ILE A 13 6.17 -4.16 -25.77
CA ILE A 13 5.56 -2.96 -25.19
C ILE A 13 4.27 -3.32 -24.49
N LEU A 14 3.40 -4.11 -25.14
CA LEU A 14 2.15 -4.53 -24.53
C LEU A 14 2.37 -5.35 -23.27
N ALA A 15 3.34 -6.27 -23.30
CA ALA A 15 3.67 -7.06 -22.12
C ALA A 15 4.15 -6.17 -20.97
N ASN A 16 4.99 -5.18 -21.27
CA ASN A 16 5.47 -4.24 -20.26
C ASN A 16 4.34 -3.39 -19.71
N GLN A 17 3.41 -2.94 -20.55
CA GLN A 17 2.26 -2.17 -20.09
C GLN A 17 1.39 -2.97 -19.14
N ARG A 18 1.17 -4.25 -19.44
CA ARG A 18 0.41 -5.15 -18.56
C ARG A 18 1.08 -5.30 -17.20
N ARG A 19 2.42 -5.43 -17.18
CA ARG A 19 3.19 -5.52 -15.94
C ARG A 19 3.06 -4.23 -15.13
N ILE A 20 3.14 -3.09 -15.79
CA ILE A 20 3.00 -1.80 -15.14
C ILE A 20 1.63 -1.68 -14.51
N LEU A 21 0.57 -2.03 -15.24
CA LEU A 21 -0.79 -1.98 -14.71
C LEU A 21 -0.96 -2.92 -13.51
N ALA A 22 -0.41 -4.13 -13.59
CA ALA A 22 -0.47 -5.08 -12.48
C ALA A 22 0.27 -4.53 -11.26
N ASN A 23 1.42 -3.90 -11.47
CA ASN A 23 2.20 -3.28 -10.38
C ASN A 23 1.44 -2.11 -9.77
N GLN A 24 0.78 -1.30 -10.59
CA GLN A 24 -0.02 -0.18 -10.09
C GLN A 24 -1.16 -0.66 -9.21
N LYS A 25 -1.82 -1.75 -9.58
CA LYS A 25 -2.88 -2.33 -8.78
C LYS A 25 -2.36 -2.83 -7.43
N ARG A 26 -1.16 -3.44 -7.42
CA ARG A 26 -0.50 -3.87 -6.18
C ARG A 26 -0.17 -2.69 -5.29
N ILE A 27 0.35 -1.63 -5.88
CA ILE A 27 0.68 -0.41 -5.14
C ILE A 27 -0.58 0.17 -4.50
N GLU A 28 -1.68 0.26 -5.24
CA GLU A 28 -2.95 0.75 -4.72
C GLU A 28 -3.45 -0.11 -3.56
N ALA A 29 -3.39 -1.43 -3.72
CA ALA A 29 -3.80 -2.36 -2.67
C ALA A 29 -2.92 -2.20 -1.43
N ASN A 30 -1.61 -2.03 -1.62
CA ASN A 30 -0.68 -1.83 -0.52
C ASN A 30 -0.93 -0.51 0.19
N GLN A 31 -1.26 0.55 -0.55
CA GLN A 31 -1.60 1.84 0.04
C GLN A 31 -2.84 1.75 0.92
N LYS A 32 -3.86 0.99 0.49
CA LYS A 32 -5.05 0.77 1.31
C LYS A 32 -4.72 0.04 2.60
N LYS A 33 -3.83 -0.95 2.53
CA LYS A 33 -3.37 -1.67 3.73
C LYS A 33 -2.61 -0.73 4.67
N LEU A 34 -1.76 0.13 4.11
CA LEU A 34 -1.02 1.10 4.92
C LEU A 34 -1.96 2.09 5.59
N ASP A 35 -3.01 2.52 4.91
CA ASP A 35 -4.01 3.42 5.50
C ASP A 35 -4.70 2.76 6.68
N LYS A 36 -5.05 1.47 6.57
CA LYS A 36 -5.62 0.72 7.68
C LYS A 36 -4.66 0.60 8.85
N ILE A 37 -3.40 0.32 8.56
CA ILE A 37 -2.36 0.23 9.58
C ILE A 37 -2.19 1.58 10.29
N ALA A 38 -2.14 2.66 9.54
CA ALA A 38 -2.03 4.00 10.11
C ALA A 38 -3.23 4.32 11.01
N GLY A 39 -4.43 3.94 10.57
CA GLY A 39 -5.63 4.10 11.37
C GLY A 39 -5.58 3.30 12.67
N ASN A 40 -5.09 2.06 12.60
CA ASN A 40 -4.91 1.22 13.77
C ASN A 40 -3.89 1.80 14.73
N GLN A 41 -2.80 2.38 14.21
CA GLN A 41 -1.79 3.03 15.05
C GLN A 41 -2.39 4.20 15.84
N LYS A 42 -3.24 4.99 15.20
CA LYS A 42 -3.91 6.09 15.89
C LYS A 42 -4.81 5.59 17.01
N LYS A 43 -5.51 4.48 16.78
CA LYS A 43 -6.36 3.86 17.81
C LYS A 43 -5.52 3.36 18.97
N LEU A 44 -4.38 2.73 18.68
CA LEU A 44 -3.47 2.25 19.72
C LEU A 44 -2.92 3.40 20.54
N ASP A 45 -2.55 4.51 19.90
CA ASP A 45 -2.08 5.69 20.59
C ASP A 45 -3.11 6.23 21.57
N ARG A 46 -4.39 6.24 21.17
CA ARG A 46 -5.49 6.66 22.06
C ARG A 46 -5.65 5.71 23.23
N ILE A 47 -5.56 4.42 22.98
CA ILE A 47 -5.67 3.41 24.03
C ILE A 47 -4.53 3.59 25.04
N LEU A 48 -3.32 3.78 24.56
CA LEU A 48 -2.17 4.01 25.43
C LEU A 48 -2.33 5.27 26.27
N ALA A 49 -2.80 6.35 25.65
CA ALA A 49 -3.05 7.60 26.35
C ALA A 49 -4.11 7.43 27.43
N ASN A 50 -5.19 6.70 27.12
CA ASN A 50 -6.26 6.41 28.09
C ASN A 50 -5.74 5.56 29.24
N GLN A 51 -4.89 4.57 28.98
CA GLN A 51 -4.31 3.73 30.02
C GLN A 51 -3.42 4.53 30.95
N LYS A 52 -2.61 5.43 30.39
CA LYS A 52 -1.76 6.33 31.20
C LYS A 52 -2.61 7.21 32.12
N ALA A 53 -3.70 7.75 31.58
CA ALA A 53 -4.62 8.58 32.37
C ALA A 53 -5.24 7.78 33.50
N ILE A 54 -5.67 6.56 33.25
CA ILE A 54 -6.26 5.68 34.25
C ILE A 54 -5.24 5.34 35.34
N LEU A 55 -4.04 4.98 34.93
CA LEU A 55 -2.96 4.66 35.88
C LEU A 55 -2.62 5.85 36.77
N ALA A 56 -2.59 7.05 36.19
CA ALA A 56 -2.33 8.27 36.96
C ALA A 56 -3.40 8.50 38.01
N LYS A 57 -4.67 8.26 37.67
CA LYS A 57 -5.79 8.40 38.61
C LYS A 57 -5.73 7.35 39.74
N LEU A 58 -5.36 6.14 39.40
CA LEU A 58 -5.28 5.06 40.38
C LEU A 58 -4.10 5.24 41.32
N SER A 59 -3.05 5.92 40.89
CA SER A 59 -1.86 6.18 41.68
C SER A 59 -2.05 7.26 42.73
N ARG A 60 -3.11 8.02 42.64
CA ARG A 60 -3.45 9.04 43.60
C ARG A 60 -4.16 8.41 44.80
#